data_8b1ed32376f131cc84bebac8c299cc84
#
_entry.id   8b1ed32376f131cc84bebac8c299cc84
#
_cell.length_a   1.000
_cell.length_b   1.000
_cell.length_c   1.000
_cell.angle_alpha   90.00
_cell.angle_beta   90.00
_cell.angle_gamma   90.00
#
_symmetry.space_group_name_H-M   'P 1'
#
loop_
_entity.id
_entity.type
_entity.pdbx_description
1 polymer ?
#
loop_
_entity_poly.entity_id
_entity_poly.type
_entity_poly.pdbx_seq_one_letter_code
_entity_poly.pdbx_strand_id
1 'polypeptide(L)'
;VNKYIPKTILTLAPLLLSNCSATQPLEPIPALLVQPTEDNRIVLEHAIGDLFNSQPIKLANSVFTQQSKVVIERRLVKNSRGELLDGREIREADSVSLLTEDGQCYIRHDQTGDIKLVHSINCSATQN
;
A
#
# COMPACT_ATOMS: atom_id res chain seq x y z
N VAL A 1 63.02 50.69 13.44
CA VAL A 1 62.83 49.27 13.11
C VAL A 1 61.36 48.96 13.19
N ASN A 2 60.68 49.04 12.05
CA ASN A 2 59.25 48.73 11.99
C ASN A 2 59.10 47.22 11.70
N LYS A 3 58.64 46.46 12.70
CA LYS A 3 58.17 45.12 12.51
C LYS A 3 56.74 45.14 12.09
N TYR A 4 56.47 44.99 10.80
CA TYR A 4 55.13 44.71 10.32
C TYR A 4 54.85 43.24 10.50
N ILE A 5 53.88 42.90 11.37
CA ILE A 5 53.35 41.56 11.52
C ILE A 5 52.17 41.45 10.55
N PRO A 6 52.18 40.52 9.56
CA PRO A 6 51.02 40.31 8.71
C PRO A 6 49.95 39.60 9.54
N LYS A 7 48.79 40.24 9.72
CA LYS A 7 47.60 39.57 10.26
C LYS A 7 47.07 38.59 9.24
N THR A 8 47.38 37.32 9.46
CA THR A 8 46.79 36.22 8.69
C THR A 8 45.31 36.14 9.11
N ILE A 9 44.42 36.58 8.24
CA ILE A 9 42.97 36.39 8.43
C ILE A 9 42.67 34.95 8.06
N LEU A 10 42.44 34.12 9.09
CA LEU A 10 41.97 32.74 8.94
C LEU A 10 40.45 32.78 8.67
N THR A 11 40.06 32.77 7.40
CA THR A 11 38.66 32.63 7.00
C THR A 11 38.19 31.21 7.24
N LEU A 12 37.44 31.04 8.33
CA LEU A 12 36.75 29.81 8.65
C LEU A 12 35.50 29.72 7.76
N ALA A 13 35.57 28.91 6.69
CA ALA A 13 34.42 28.64 5.86
C ALA A 13 33.45 27.70 6.59
N PRO A 14 32.16 28.06 6.76
CA PRO A 14 31.19 27.11 7.32
C PRO A 14 30.91 26.02 6.30
N LEU A 15 31.27 24.77 6.61
CA LEU A 15 30.79 23.60 5.89
C LEU A 15 29.28 23.49 6.15
N LEU A 16 28.48 23.89 5.18
CA LEU A 16 27.05 23.56 5.15
C LEU A 16 26.91 22.07 4.84
N LEU A 17 26.75 21.26 5.89
CA LEU A 17 26.31 19.89 5.78
C LEU A 17 24.86 19.89 5.32
N SER A 18 24.66 19.82 4.02
CA SER A 18 23.35 19.55 3.44
C SER A 18 22.95 18.13 3.84
N ASN A 19 22.17 18.00 4.91
CA ASN A 19 21.48 16.77 5.24
C ASN A 19 20.41 16.52 4.15
N CYS A 20 20.78 15.84 3.09
CA CYS A 20 19.82 15.21 2.21
C CYS A 20 19.14 14.09 3.00
N SER A 21 18.01 14.39 3.62
CA SER A 21 17.10 13.36 4.11
C SER A 21 16.56 12.64 2.87
N ALA A 22 17.22 11.56 2.48
CA ALA A 22 16.68 10.66 1.49
C ALA A 22 15.42 10.04 2.09
N THR A 23 14.25 10.50 1.64
CA THR A 23 12.97 9.85 1.95
C THR A 23 13.03 8.49 1.26
N GLN A 24 13.22 7.43 2.04
CA GLN A 24 13.16 6.08 1.50
C GLN A 24 11.75 5.83 0.98
N PRO A 25 11.60 5.26 -0.23
CA PRO A 25 10.29 4.87 -0.72
C PRO A 25 9.65 3.86 0.22
N LEU A 26 8.31 3.95 0.37
CA LEU A 26 7.51 3.03 1.14
C LEU A 26 7.68 1.61 0.56
N GLU A 27 8.18 0.66 1.35
CA GLU A 27 8.28 -0.76 0.99
C GLU A 27 7.45 -1.60 1.95
N PRO A 28 6.12 -1.60 1.79
CA PRO A 28 5.26 -2.39 2.66
C PRO A 28 5.46 -3.88 2.40
N ILE A 29 5.41 -4.66 3.49
CA ILE A 29 5.59 -6.11 3.47
C ILE A 29 4.26 -6.83 3.69
N PRO A 30 4.11 -8.09 3.22
CA PRO A 30 2.88 -8.87 3.41
C PRO A 30 2.46 -8.95 4.87
N ALA A 31 1.17 -8.83 5.12
CA ALA A 31 0.59 -8.83 6.46
C ALA A 31 -0.68 -9.69 6.56
N LEU A 32 -1.03 -10.03 7.79
CA LEU A 32 -2.29 -10.68 8.14
C LEU A 32 -3.14 -9.76 9.03
N LEU A 33 -4.44 -9.90 8.93
CA LEU A 33 -5.40 -9.19 9.78
C LEU A 33 -5.35 -9.76 11.20
N VAL A 34 -5.13 -8.90 12.18
CA VAL A 34 -5.00 -9.32 13.59
C VAL A 34 -6.37 -9.65 14.20
N GLN A 35 -7.39 -8.87 13.87
CA GLN A 35 -8.74 -9.03 14.40
C GLN A 35 -9.74 -9.20 13.24
N PRO A 36 -10.16 -10.43 12.94
CA PRO A 36 -11.12 -10.69 11.86
C PRO A 36 -12.56 -10.46 12.33
N THR A 37 -12.86 -9.25 12.80
CA THR A 37 -14.21 -8.84 13.18
C THR A 37 -15.03 -8.45 11.96
N GLU A 38 -16.37 -8.46 12.10
CA GLU A 38 -17.25 -8.00 11.04
C GLU A 38 -16.99 -6.53 10.67
N ASP A 39 -16.77 -5.67 11.66
CA ASP A 39 -16.48 -4.26 11.44
C ASP A 39 -15.20 -4.08 10.61
N ASN A 40 -14.14 -4.81 10.93
CA ASN A 40 -12.88 -4.75 10.18
C ASN A 40 -13.04 -5.30 8.75
N ARG A 41 -13.86 -6.33 8.57
CA ARG A 41 -14.19 -6.86 7.25
C ARG A 41 -14.93 -5.82 6.41
N ILE A 42 -15.93 -5.13 6.98
CA ILE A 42 -16.66 -4.07 6.28
C ILE A 42 -15.72 -2.93 5.87
N VAL A 43 -14.80 -2.51 6.73
CA VAL A 43 -13.77 -1.51 6.38
C VAL A 43 -12.95 -1.96 5.17
N LEU A 44 -12.53 -3.21 5.12
CA LEU A 44 -11.79 -3.77 4.00
C LEU A 44 -12.64 -3.88 2.73
N GLU A 45 -13.90 -4.27 2.83
CA GLU A 45 -14.84 -4.34 1.70
C GLU A 45 -15.00 -2.97 1.02
N HIS A 46 -15.13 -1.91 1.80
CA HIS A 46 -15.19 -0.54 1.29
C HIS A 46 -13.85 -0.10 0.69
N ALA A 47 -12.76 -0.33 1.38
CA ALA A 47 -11.43 0.06 0.91
C ALA A 47 -11.06 -0.62 -0.42
N ILE A 48 -11.38 -1.90 -0.57
CA ILE A 48 -11.16 -2.64 -1.82
C ILE A 48 -12.11 -2.12 -2.92
N GLY A 49 -13.37 -1.87 -2.58
CA GLY A 49 -14.31 -1.23 -3.51
C GLY A 49 -13.78 0.09 -4.05
N ASP A 50 -13.28 0.96 -3.19
CA ASP A 50 -12.67 2.23 -3.57
C ASP A 50 -11.45 2.03 -4.48
N LEU A 51 -10.61 1.04 -4.16
CA LEU A 51 -9.42 0.71 -4.96
C LEU A 51 -9.77 0.30 -6.39
N PHE A 52 -10.92 -0.35 -6.57
CA PHE A 52 -11.44 -0.77 -7.87
C PHE A 52 -12.43 0.25 -8.50
N ASN A 53 -12.63 1.42 -7.90
CA ASN A 53 -13.65 2.39 -8.30
C ASN A 53 -15.05 1.75 -8.43
N SER A 54 -15.39 0.90 -7.49
CA SER A 54 -16.64 0.13 -7.49
C SER A 54 -17.37 0.24 -6.14
N GLN A 55 -18.53 -0.40 -6.07
CA GLN A 55 -19.23 -0.63 -4.81
C GLN A 55 -18.37 -1.51 -3.89
N PRO A 56 -18.64 -1.52 -2.56
CA PRO A 56 -17.95 -2.42 -1.64
C PRO A 56 -17.99 -3.87 -2.14
N ILE A 57 -16.85 -4.55 -2.06
CA ILE A 57 -16.69 -5.92 -2.54
C ILE A 57 -16.83 -6.87 -1.36
N LYS A 58 -17.78 -7.80 -1.44
CA LYS A 58 -18.02 -8.79 -0.40
C LYS A 58 -16.82 -9.71 -0.20
N LEU A 59 -16.39 -9.86 1.04
CA LEU A 59 -15.27 -10.69 1.44
C LEU A 59 -15.71 -11.84 2.35
N ALA A 60 -14.96 -12.93 2.34
CA ALA A 60 -15.15 -14.01 3.29
C ALA A 60 -14.78 -13.56 4.73
N ASN A 61 -15.42 -14.18 5.73
CA ASN A 61 -15.13 -13.87 7.14
C ASN A 61 -13.66 -14.14 7.53
N SER A 62 -13.00 -15.05 6.84
CA SER A 62 -11.59 -15.42 7.07
C SER A 62 -10.60 -14.66 6.20
N VAL A 63 -11.03 -13.60 5.51
CA VAL A 63 -10.16 -12.83 4.62
C VAL A 63 -8.93 -12.31 5.38
N PHE A 64 -7.76 -12.45 4.77
CA PHE A 64 -6.46 -12.04 5.31
C PHE A 64 -6.08 -12.62 6.68
N THR A 65 -6.68 -13.72 7.10
CA THR A 65 -6.34 -14.37 8.38
C THR A 65 -5.23 -15.41 8.25
N GLN A 66 -5.14 -16.08 7.12
CA GLN A 66 -4.12 -17.09 6.85
C GLN A 66 -3.21 -16.75 5.68
N GLN A 67 -3.71 -15.92 4.77
CA GLN A 67 -2.99 -15.47 3.59
C GLN A 67 -3.09 -13.95 3.46
N SER A 68 -2.01 -13.33 3.07
CA SER A 68 -1.96 -11.88 2.83
C SER A 68 -2.58 -11.45 1.50
N LYS A 69 -3.03 -12.40 0.69
CA LYS A 69 -3.58 -12.16 -0.65
C LYS A 69 -4.97 -12.78 -0.78
N VAL A 70 -5.85 -12.07 -1.46
CA VAL A 70 -7.18 -12.55 -1.86
C VAL A 70 -7.38 -12.31 -3.35
N VAL A 71 -8.00 -13.28 -4.02
CA VAL A 71 -8.41 -13.15 -5.42
C VAL A 71 -9.81 -12.57 -5.48
N ILE A 72 -9.98 -11.54 -6.29
CA ILE A 72 -11.26 -10.87 -6.50
C ILE A 72 -11.88 -11.40 -7.79
N GLU A 73 -12.98 -12.10 -7.66
CA GLU A 73 -13.76 -12.55 -8.81
C GLU A 73 -14.55 -11.40 -9.39
N ARG A 74 -14.35 -11.11 -10.67
CA ARG A 74 -15.19 -10.16 -11.39
C ARG A 74 -16.50 -10.84 -11.76
N ARG A 75 -17.62 -10.15 -11.49
CA ARG A 75 -18.91 -10.54 -12.05
C ARG A 75 -18.85 -10.39 -13.55
N LEU A 76 -19.15 -11.48 -14.27
CA LEU A 76 -19.39 -11.44 -15.71
C LEU A 76 -20.62 -10.57 -15.98
N VAL A 77 -20.45 -9.49 -16.74
CA VAL A 77 -21.56 -8.63 -17.16
C VAL A 77 -22.22 -9.32 -18.35
N LYS A 78 -23.48 -9.74 -18.16
CA LYS A 78 -24.31 -10.31 -19.21
C LYS A 78 -25.31 -9.28 -19.70
N ASN A 79 -25.61 -9.30 -21.01
CA ASN A 79 -26.71 -8.52 -21.55
C ASN A 79 -28.07 -9.15 -21.17
N SER A 80 -29.18 -8.52 -21.56
CA SER A 80 -30.53 -9.01 -21.31
C SER A 80 -30.83 -10.38 -21.95
N ARG A 81 -30.01 -10.84 -22.90
CA ARG A 81 -30.10 -12.17 -23.57
C ARG A 81 -29.24 -13.25 -22.91
N GLY A 82 -28.51 -12.91 -21.82
CA GLY A 82 -27.60 -13.83 -21.17
C GLY A 82 -26.25 -14.01 -21.86
N GLU A 83 -25.94 -13.20 -22.87
CA GLU A 83 -24.65 -13.21 -23.57
C GLU A 83 -23.63 -12.36 -22.79
N LEU A 84 -22.37 -12.84 -22.74
CA LEU A 84 -21.26 -12.07 -22.14
C LEU A 84 -20.99 -10.84 -23.01
N LEU A 85 -21.05 -9.65 -22.40
CA LEU A 85 -20.75 -8.38 -23.08
C LEU A 85 -19.25 -8.18 -23.31
N ASP A 86 -18.41 -8.74 -22.45
CA ASP A 86 -16.98 -8.77 -22.64
C ASP A 86 -16.63 -10.10 -23.32
N GLY A 87 -16.30 -10.05 -24.60
CA GLY A 87 -15.77 -11.20 -25.31
C GLY A 87 -14.59 -11.80 -24.56
N ARG A 88 -14.23 -13.03 -24.86
CA ARG A 88 -13.19 -13.89 -24.27
C ARG A 88 -11.84 -13.19 -24.04
N GLU A 89 -11.79 -12.17 -23.19
CA GLU A 89 -10.53 -11.71 -22.63
C GLU A 89 -10.15 -12.69 -21.51
N ILE A 90 -9.11 -13.47 -21.74
CA ILE A 90 -8.42 -14.20 -20.68
C ILE A 90 -7.64 -13.13 -19.90
N ARG A 91 -8.32 -12.45 -19.00
CA ARG A 91 -7.67 -11.57 -18.02
C ARG A 91 -7.25 -12.42 -16.84
N GLU A 92 -6.03 -12.19 -16.37
CA GLU A 92 -5.66 -12.66 -15.04
C GLU A 92 -6.69 -12.14 -14.03
N ALA A 93 -7.07 -13.00 -13.09
CA ALA A 93 -7.94 -12.59 -12.01
C ALA A 93 -7.28 -11.45 -11.22
N ASP A 94 -8.04 -10.42 -10.87
CA ASP A 94 -7.55 -9.36 -9.99
C ASP A 94 -7.26 -9.93 -8.60
N SER A 95 -6.17 -9.51 -7.98
CA SER A 95 -5.85 -9.86 -6.61
C SER A 95 -5.49 -8.64 -5.79
N VAL A 96 -5.77 -8.72 -4.49
CA VAL A 96 -5.46 -7.69 -3.51
C VAL A 96 -4.60 -8.30 -2.42
N SER A 97 -3.53 -7.61 -2.06
CA SER A 97 -2.65 -7.98 -0.96
C SER A 97 -2.82 -7.03 0.22
N LEU A 98 -2.89 -7.59 1.43
CA LEU A 98 -2.77 -6.83 2.68
C LEU A 98 -1.30 -6.70 3.03
N LEU A 99 -0.88 -5.46 3.29
CA LEU A 99 0.50 -5.10 3.54
C LEU A 99 0.59 -4.26 4.82
N THR A 100 1.76 -4.26 5.44
CA THR A 100 2.04 -3.38 6.58
C THR A 100 3.38 -2.69 6.43
N GLU A 101 3.45 -1.47 6.93
CA GLU A 101 4.67 -0.70 7.12
C GLU A 101 4.45 0.33 8.22
N ASP A 102 5.45 0.47 9.11
CA ASP A 102 5.41 1.41 10.24
C ASP A 102 4.14 1.32 11.09
N GLY A 103 3.63 0.12 11.31
CA GLY A 103 2.43 -0.14 12.10
C GLY A 103 1.11 0.22 11.40
N GLN A 104 1.14 0.61 10.13
CA GLN A 104 -0.03 0.92 9.32
C GLN A 104 -0.36 -0.22 8.37
N CYS A 105 -1.63 -0.34 8.02
CA CYS A 105 -2.13 -1.36 7.10
C CYS A 105 -2.46 -0.74 5.75
N TYR A 106 -2.07 -1.43 4.69
CA TYR A 106 -2.31 -1.04 3.30
C TYR A 106 -2.93 -2.19 2.54
N ILE A 107 -3.71 -1.88 1.54
CA ILE A 107 -4.12 -2.82 0.50
C ILE A 107 -3.51 -2.40 -0.83
N ARG A 108 -3.10 -3.38 -1.61
CA ARG A 108 -2.53 -3.17 -2.94
C ARG A 108 -3.29 -3.99 -3.97
N HIS A 109 -3.67 -3.34 -5.07
CA HIS A 109 -4.11 -4.05 -6.26
C HIS A 109 -2.88 -4.61 -6.98
N ASP A 110 -2.71 -5.91 -6.98
CA ASP A 110 -1.45 -6.53 -7.43
C ASP A 110 -1.18 -6.34 -8.92
N GLN A 111 -2.22 -6.27 -9.75
CA GLN A 111 -2.08 -6.11 -11.20
C GLN A 111 -1.69 -4.68 -11.60
N THR A 112 -2.16 -3.66 -10.88
CA THR A 112 -1.87 -2.25 -11.18
C THR A 112 -0.76 -1.67 -10.31
N GLY A 113 -0.52 -2.24 -9.14
CA GLY A 113 0.39 -1.71 -8.14
C GLY A 113 -0.19 -0.56 -7.30
N ASP A 114 -1.46 -0.19 -7.50
CA ASP A 114 -2.12 0.84 -6.71
C ASP A 114 -2.22 0.44 -5.24
N ILE A 115 -1.87 1.34 -4.36
CA ILE A 115 -1.85 1.14 -2.90
C ILE A 115 -2.80 2.13 -2.23
N LYS A 116 -3.54 1.63 -1.24
CA LYS A 116 -4.43 2.43 -0.40
C LYS A 116 -4.17 2.16 1.08
N LEU A 117 -4.00 3.22 1.87
CA LEU A 117 -3.96 3.14 3.34
C LEU A 117 -5.34 2.77 3.88
N VAL A 118 -5.39 1.81 4.79
CA VAL A 118 -6.63 1.38 5.46
C VAL A 118 -6.56 1.79 6.93
N HIS A 119 -7.44 2.68 7.32
CA HIS A 119 -7.55 3.12 8.71
C HIS A 119 -8.41 2.15 9.54
N SER A 120 -8.26 2.21 10.85
CA SER A 120 -9.12 1.51 11.83
C SER A 120 -9.00 -0.01 11.85
N ILE A 121 -8.00 -0.59 11.20
CA ILE A 121 -7.68 -2.02 11.32
C ILE A 121 -6.26 -2.21 11.83
N ASN A 122 -6.01 -3.36 12.42
CA ASN A 122 -4.67 -3.79 12.83
C ASN A 122 -4.23 -4.98 11.99
N CYS A 123 -3.00 -4.94 11.54
CA CYS A 123 -2.38 -6.02 10.80
C CYS A 123 -0.97 -6.29 11.33
N SER A 124 -0.47 -7.49 11.14
CA SER A 124 0.88 -7.87 11.51
C SER A 124 1.60 -8.48 10.32
N ALA A 125 2.91 -8.22 10.23
CA ALA A 125 3.74 -8.82 9.19
C ALA A 125 3.65 -10.35 9.23
N THR A 126 3.57 -10.97 8.05
CA THR A 126 3.72 -12.42 7.94
C THR A 126 5.16 -12.80 8.29
N GLN A 127 5.31 -13.80 9.15
CA GLN A 127 6.63 -14.40 9.40
C GLN A 127 6.91 -15.42 8.29
N ASN A 128 8.01 -15.22 7.57
CA ASN A 128 8.57 -16.21 6.67
C ASN A 128 9.40 -17.22 7.45
#